data_bdb19a32765212128a841b2f34907660
#
_entry.id   bdb19a32765212128a841b2f34907660
#
_cell.length_a   1.000
_cell.length_b   1.000
_cell.length_c   1.000
_cell.angle_alpha   90.00
_cell.angle_beta   90.00
_cell.angle_gamma   90.00
#
_symmetry.space_group_name_H-M   'P 1'
#
loop_
_entity.id
_entity.type
_entity.pdbx_description
1 polymer ?
#
loop_
_entity_poly.entity_id
_entity_poly.type
_entity_poly.pdbx_seq_one_letter_code
_entity_poly.pdbx_strand_id
1 'polypeptide(L)'
;MSLANNHARDFGEAGRLATMNTLREAGIHHSGLEGDFATMEVNGLMVAVLAYAVTRNSNMMLDYDLARDTVSDYADTHNIVIVSFHGGAEGRDRTRLPFAEEVYYGEPRGDVVRFSRMMVDAGADLVIGHGPHVIRAAENYRDRLIAYSLGNFATYYGISVEGIKGIAPILVVTLDSEGHFVNGTVHSTIQILSLIHI
;
A
#
# COMPACT_ATOMS: atom_id res chain seq x y z
N MET A 1 9.54 -0.98 3.24
CA MET A 1 8.61 -2.12 2.88
C MET A 1 7.32 -1.98 3.67
N SER A 2 6.13 -2.23 3.06
CA SER A 2 4.86 -2.30 3.80
C SER A 2 4.69 -3.68 4.43
N LEU A 3 4.40 -3.72 5.74
CA LEU A 3 4.00 -4.89 6.51
C LEU A 3 2.53 -4.80 6.96
N ALA A 4 1.82 -3.76 6.53
CA ALA A 4 0.39 -3.61 6.79
C ALA A 4 -0.40 -4.48 5.82
N ASN A 5 -0.76 -5.68 6.23
CA ASN A 5 -1.66 -6.57 5.51
C ASN A 5 -2.25 -7.64 6.43
N ASN A 6 -3.30 -8.35 5.97
CA ASN A 6 -3.99 -9.36 6.74
C ASN A 6 -3.15 -10.62 7.03
N HIS A 7 -2.04 -10.85 6.30
CA HIS A 7 -1.13 -12.00 6.47
C HIS A 7 0.13 -11.68 7.27
N ALA A 8 0.30 -10.45 7.76
CA ALA A 8 1.49 -10.05 8.52
C ALA A 8 1.69 -10.87 9.82
N ARG A 9 0.65 -11.59 10.29
CA ARG A 9 0.66 -12.37 11.52
C ARG A 9 0.32 -13.85 11.33
N ASP A 10 0.46 -14.41 10.14
CA ASP A 10 0.15 -15.84 9.89
C ASP A 10 0.97 -16.78 10.79
N PHE A 11 2.17 -16.37 11.16
CA PHE A 11 3.03 -17.05 12.14
C PHE A 11 3.01 -16.40 13.54
N GLY A 12 1.93 -15.69 13.86
CA GLY A 12 1.76 -14.99 15.13
C GLY A 12 2.66 -13.75 15.26
N GLU A 13 2.69 -13.21 16.47
CA GLU A 13 3.47 -12.00 16.77
C GLU A 13 4.98 -12.24 16.64
N ALA A 14 5.44 -13.42 17.04
CA ALA A 14 6.85 -13.80 16.95
C ALA A 14 7.33 -13.82 15.48
N GLY A 15 6.50 -14.33 14.56
CA GLY A 15 6.82 -14.31 13.11
C GLY A 15 6.88 -12.91 12.55
N ARG A 16 5.95 -12.03 12.92
CA ARG A 16 5.97 -10.62 12.51
C ARG A 16 7.24 -9.90 13.01
N LEU A 17 7.55 -10.04 14.30
CA LEU A 17 8.76 -9.44 14.89
C LEU A 17 10.04 -9.97 14.24
N ALA A 18 10.10 -11.27 13.94
CA ALA A 18 11.24 -11.84 13.21
C ALA A 18 11.39 -11.20 11.82
N THR A 19 10.30 -11.00 11.08
CA THR A 19 10.32 -10.29 9.79
C THR A 19 10.83 -8.87 9.94
N MET A 20 10.32 -8.11 10.92
CA MET A 20 10.76 -6.73 11.18
C MET A 20 12.26 -6.67 11.52
N ASN A 21 12.76 -7.59 12.34
CA ASN A 21 14.18 -7.66 12.69
C ASN A 21 15.05 -7.99 11.48
N THR A 22 14.66 -8.97 10.68
CA THR A 22 15.37 -9.33 9.43
C THR A 22 15.44 -8.14 8.46
N LEU A 23 14.36 -7.37 8.31
CA LEU A 23 14.37 -6.17 7.48
C LEU A 23 15.32 -5.11 8.03
N ARG A 24 15.30 -4.85 9.35
CA ARG A 24 16.23 -3.91 9.99
C ARG A 24 17.69 -4.32 9.81
N GLU A 25 18.01 -5.60 10.01
CA GLU A 25 19.36 -6.15 9.80
C GLU A 25 19.82 -6.01 8.35
N ALA A 26 18.88 -6.10 7.40
CA ALA A 26 19.14 -5.88 5.97
C ALA A 26 19.17 -4.38 5.57
N GLY A 27 18.98 -3.45 6.52
CA GLY A 27 18.90 -2.02 6.23
C GLY A 27 17.63 -1.60 5.48
N ILE A 28 16.57 -2.41 5.54
CA ILE A 28 15.31 -2.14 4.86
C ILE A 28 14.32 -1.52 5.83
N HIS A 29 13.94 -0.27 5.59
CA HIS A 29 12.89 0.40 6.36
C HIS A 29 11.54 -0.28 6.14
N HIS A 30 10.73 -0.39 7.19
CA HIS A 30 9.40 -0.98 7.14
C HIS A 30 8.38 -0.09 7.85
N SER A 31 7.11 -0.32 7.55
CA SER A 31 5.97 0.32 8.19
C SER A 31 4.79 -0.64 8.20
N GLY A 32 3.93 -0.61 9.22
CA GLY A 32 2.70 -1.38 9.19
C GLY A 32 2.16 -1.86 10.53
N LEU A 33 3.00 -2.04 11.57
CA LEU A 33 2.51 -2.23 12.94
C LEU A 33 1.91 -0.92 13.44
N GLU A 34 0.99 -0.99 14.38
CA GLU A 34 0.43 0.19 15.03
C GLU A 34 1.55 1.11 15.56
N GLY A 35 1.57 2.34 15.06
CA GLY A 35 2.60 3.34 15.37
C GLY A 35 3.96 3.12 14.67
N ASP A 36 4.11 2.08 13.85
CA ASP A 36 5.35 1.81 13.10
C ASP A 36 5.28 2.45 11.71
N PHE A 37 6.02 3.53 11.52
CA PHE A 37 6.16 4.26 10.27
C PHE A 37 7.64 4.38 9.88
N ALA A 38 7.92 4.30 8.59
CA ALA A 38 9.27 4.41 8.09
C ALA A 38 9.59 5.86 7.72
N THR A 39 10.75 6.34 8.14
CA THR A 39 11.32 7.61 7.70
C THR A 39 12.74 7.41 7.21
N MET A 40 13.12 8.14 6.17
CA MET A 40 14.46 8.06 5.59
C MET A 40 14.82 9.34 4.86
N GLU A 41 16.10 9.60 4.74
CA GLU A 41 16.62 10.67 3.89
C GLU A 41 16.98 10.09 2.51
N VAL A 42 16.47 10.71 1.46
CA VAL A 42 16.74 10.33 0.07
C VAL A 42 17.11 11.59 -0.71
N ASN A 43 18.35 11.69 -1.17
CA ASN A 43 18.84 12.85 -1.94
C ASN A 43 18.63 14.20 -1.24
N GLY A 44 18.76 14.23 0.09
CA GLY A 44 18.56 15.42 0.91
C GLY A 44 17.10 15.75 1.23
N LEU A 45 16.14 14.91 0.82
CA LEU A 45 14.73 15.04 1.16
C LEU A 45 14.35 14.03 2.25
N MET A 46 13.60 14.50 3.25
CA MET A 46 13.00 13.62 4.25
C MET A 46 11.76 12.95 3.65
N VAL A 47 11.76 11.62 3.60
CA VAL A 47 10.68 10.81 3.04
C VAL A 47 10.05 9.97 4.14
N ALA A 48 8.72 10.04 4.27
CA ALA A 48 7.95 9.16 5.13
C ALA A 48 7.19 8.11 4.29
N VAL A 49 7.11 6.88 4.80
CA VAL A 49 6.26 5.82 4.25
C VAL A 49 5.33 5.30 5.35
N LEU A 50 4.05 5.57 5.18
CA LEU A 50 2.99 5.27 6.14
C LEU A 50 2.13 4.12 5.58
N ALA A 51 2.21 2.93 6.20
CA ALA A 51 1.48 1.76 5.74
C ALA A 51 0.28 1.46 6.64
N TYR A 52 -0.89 1.28 6.04
CA TYR A 52 -2.18 1.04 6.70
C TYR A 52 -2.82 -0.26 6.21
N ALA A 53 -3.61 -0.90 7.07
CA ALA A 53 -4.41 -2.05 6.68
C ALA A 53 -5.76 -2.06 7.41
N VAL A 54 -6.69 -2.86 6.91
CA VAL A 54 -8.00 -3.09 7.58
C VAL A 54 -7.90 -4.10 8.73
N THR A 55 -6.72 -4.63 9.00
CA THR A 55 -6.47 -5.69 9.98
C THR A 55 -6.08 -5.11 11.33
N ARG A 56 -6.59 -5.68 12.42
CA ARG A 56 -6.22 -5.30 13.79
C ARG A 56 -4.71 -5.44 14.04
N ASN A 57 -4.16 -4.58 14.90
CA ASN A 57 -2.73 -4.49 15.23
C ASN A 57 -1.85 -4.08 14.03
N SER A 58 -2.43 -3.36 13.09
CA SER A 58 -1.73 -2.54 12.10
C SER A 58 -2.14 -1.08 12.30
N ASN A 59 -1.47 -0.16 11.63
CA ASN A 59 -2.03 1.19 11.47
C ASN A 59 -3.38 1.04 10.76
N MET A 60 -4.46 1.37 11.48
CA MET A 60 -5.81 1.00 11.05
C MET A 60 -6.31 1.93 9.95
N MET A 61 -6.52 1.37 8.75
CA MET A 61 -7.09 2.10 7.62
C MET A 61 -8.52 2.59 7.89
N LEU A 62 -9.30 1.84 8.68
CA LEU A 62 -10.70 2.16 8.97
C LEU A 62 -10.89 3.27 10.02
N ASP A 63 -9.83 3.65 10.72
CA ASP A 63 -9.80 4.87 11.54
C ASP A 63 -9.36 6.05 10.68
N TYR A 64 -10.30 6.52 9.86
CA TYR A 64 -10.04 7.56 8.87
C TYR A 64 -9.51 8.86 9.47
N ASP A 65 -10.01 9.24 10.64
CA ASP A 65 -9.61 10.49 11.30
C ASP A 65 -8.19 10.38 11.85
N LEU A 66 -7.87 9.29 12.53
CA LEU A 66 -6.51 9.05 13.03
C LEU A 66 -5.51 8.94 11.86
N ALA A 67 -5.87 8.24 10.77
CA ALA A 67 -5.01 8.12 9.60
C ALA A 67 -4.76 9.49 8.94
N ARG A 68 -5.82 10.33 8.79
CA ARG A 68 -5.70 11.69 8.28
C ARG A 68 -4.76 12.54 9.14
N ASP A 69 -4.98 12.55 10.44
CA ASP A 69 -4.21 13.38 11.37
C ASP A 69 -2.74 12.93 11.38
N THR A 70 -2.49 11.63 11.37
CA THR A 70 -1.13 11.08 11.25
C THR A 70 -0.45 11.53 9.95
N VAL A 71 -1.13 11.45 8.80
CA VAL A 71 -0.55 11.89 7.52
C VAL A 71 -0.24 13.39 7.55
N SER A 72 -1.13 14.21 8.13
CA SER A 72 -0.91 15.65 8.30
C SER A 72 0.33 15.94 9.16
N ASP A 73 0.50 15.25 10.28
CA ASP A 73 1.67 15.42 11.16
C ASP A 73 3.00 15.08 10.45
N TYR A 74 2.98 14.06 9.59
CA TYR A 74 4.15 13.71 8.79
C TYR A 74 4.39 14.68 7.63
N ALA A 75 3.34 15.22 7.02
CA ALA A 75 3.46 16.22 5.96
C ALA A 75 4.05 17.54 6.47
N ASP A 76 3.81 17.90 7.74
CA ASP A 76 4.41 19.09 8.38
C ASP A 76 5.93 18.95 8.60
N THR A 77 6.47 17.73 8.61
CA THR A 77 7.85 17.44 9.00
C THR A 77 8.69 16.75 7.93
N HIS A 78 8.06 16.26 6.86
CA HIS A 78 8.72 15.53 5.76
C HIS A 78 8.46 16.22 4.42
N ASN A 79 9.42 16.11 3.50
CA ASN A 79 9.29 16.67 2.17
C ASN A 79 8.38 15.83 1.27
N ILE A 80 8.38 14.50 1.48
CA ILE A 80 7.59 13.54 0.70
C ILE A 80 6.92 12.55 1.65
N VAL A 81 5.62 12.40 1.53
CA VAL A 81 4.81 11.43 2.28
C VAL A 81 4.17 10.41 1.33
N ILE A 82 4.53 9.16 1.49
CA ILE A 82 4.00 8.04 0.72
C ILE A 82 3.07 7.22 1.62
N VAL A 83 1.83 7.07 1.21
CA VAL A 83 0.86 6.21 1.89
C VAL A 83 0.72 4.88 1.13
N SER A 84 0.88 3.77 1.83
CA SER A 84 0.55 2.44 1.32
C SER A 84 -0.66 1.90 2.08
N PHE A 85 -1.61 1.25 1.41
CA PHE A 85 -2.72 0.63 2.11
C PHE A 85 -3.04 -0.78 1.61
N HIS A 86 -3.58 -1.62 2.50
CA HIS A 86 -4.12 -2.92 2.19
C HIS A 86 -5.60 -2.95 2.57
N GLY A 87 -6.47 -2.80 1.56
CA GLY A 87 -7.92 -2.69 1.72
C GLY A 87 -8.65 -2.95 0.42
N GLY A 88 -9.98 -2.81 0.45
CA GLY A 88 -10.87 -3.15 -0.65
C GLY A 88 -11.23 -4.64 -0.70
N ALA A 89 -12.37 -4.97 -1.33
CA ALA A 89 -12.83 -6.33 -1.49
C ALA A 89 -11.99 -7.10 -2.51
N GLU A 90 -11.80 -8.39 -2.24
CA GLU A 90 -10.97 -9.28 -3.05
C GLU A 90 -11.79 -9.96 -4.16
N GLY A 91 -11.16 -10.28 -5.26
CA GLY A 91 -11.76 -11.13 -6.28
C GLY A 91 -11.52 -10.68 -7.72
N ARG A 92 -11.73 -11.63 -8.64
CA ARG A 92 -11.57 -11.41 -10.09
C ARG A 92 -12.51 -10.32 -10.63
N ASP A 93 -13.69 -10.17 -10.02
CA ASP A 93 -14.73 -9.20 -10.38
C ASP A 93 -14.54 -7.82 -9.70
N ARG A 94 -13.47 -7.65 -8.90
CA ARG A 94 -13.22 -6.45 -8.11
C ARG A 94 -12.27 -5.44 -8.77
N THR A 95 -12.19 -5.43 -10.08
CA THR A 95 -11.35 -4.49 -10.85
C THR A 95 -11.89 -3.06 -10.85
N ARG A 96 -13.20 -2.87 -10.62
CA ARG A 96 -13.83 -1.57 -10.59
C ARG A 96 -13.88 -1.00 -9.18
N LEU A 97 -13.78 0.33 -9.07
CA LEU A 97 -13.94 1.08 -7.83
C LEU A 97 -15.44 1.33 -7.58
N PRO A 98 -15.99 0.89 -6.45
CA PRO A 98 -17.42 1.09 -6.18
C PRO A 98 -17.76 2.48 -5.64
N PHE A 99 -16.77 3.29 -5.22
CA PHE A 99 -16.95 4.59 -4.55
C PHE A 99 -17.84 4.47 -3.30
N ALA A 100 -17.65 3.42 -2.54
CA ALA A 100 -18.40 3.09 -1.33
C ALA A 100 -17.61 2.13 -0.46
N GLU A 101 -18.04 1.94 0.79
CA GLU A 101 -17.50 0.91 1.68
C GLU A 101 -17.61 -0.47 1.03
N GLU A 102 -16.50 -1.19 1.05
CA GLU A 102 -16.40 -2.56 0.55
C GLU A 102 -16.43 -3.55 1.70
N VAL A 103 -17.00 -4.73 1.43
CA VAL A 103 -17.06 -5.84 2.38
C VAL A 103 -16.61 -7.11 1.68
N TYR A 104 -15.83 -7.95 2.37
CA TYR A 104 -15.41 -9.25 1.88
C TYR A 104 -15.52 -10.29 3.00
N TYR A 105 -16.27 -11.37 2.76
CA TYR A 105 -16.62 -12.39 3.77
C TYR A 105 -17.17 -11.81 5.09
N GLY A 106 -17.95 -10.73 5.01
CA GLY A 106 -18.53 -10.06 6.18
C GLY A 106 -17.58 -9.11 6.91
N GLU A 107 -16.33 -8.99 6.49
CA GLU A 107 -15.36 -8.07 7.06
C GLU A 107 -15.35 -6.73 6.31
N PRO A 108 -15.40 -5.58 7.01
CA PRO A 108 -15.20 -4.27 6.39
C PRO A 108 -13.82 -4.16 5.74
N ARG A 109 -13.79 -3.72 4.49
CA ARG A 109 -12.55 -3.56 3.71
C ARG A 109 -12.26 -2.10 3.34
N GLY A 110 -13.09 -1.17 3.83
CA GLY A 110 -12.96 0.27 3.67
C GLY A 110 -13.49 0.81 2.33
N ASP A 111 -13.78 2.09 2.30
CA ASP A 111 -13.92 2.86 1.07
C ASP A 111 -12.53 3.35 0.63
N VAL A 112 -11.92 2.61 -0.29
CA VAL A 112 -10.54 2.88 -0.73
C VAL A 112 -10.41 4.21 -1.46
N VAL A 113 -11.49 4.68 -2.10
CA VAL A 113 -11.48 5.97 -2.80
C VAL A 113 -11.51 7.12 -1.79
N ARG A 114 -12.44 7.06 -0.82
CA ARG A 114 -12.52 8.02 0.27
C ARG A 114 -11.21 8.07 1.05
N PHE A 115 -10.67 6.92 1.45
CA PHE A 115 -9.40 6.85 2.17
C PHE A 115 -8.28 7.52 1.39
N SER A 116 -8.05 7.09 0.16
CA SER A 116 -6.90 7.56 -0.64
C SER A 116 -6.95 9.07 -0.91
N ARG A 117 -8.12 9.58 -1.28
CA ARG A 117 -8.29 11.02 -1.52
C ARG A 117 -8.12 11.83 -0.23
N MET A 118 -8.62 11.31 0.89
CA MET A 118 -8.43 11.95 2.19
C MET A 118 -6.96 11.97 2.62
N MET A 119 -6.17 10.93 2.31
CA MET A 119 -4.72 10.94 2.55
C MET A 119 -4.01 12.00 1.72
N VAL A 120 -4.37 12.14 0.43
CA VAL A 120 -3.85 13.24 -0.41
C VAL A 120 -4.25 14.60 0.13
N ASP A 121 -5.51 14.78 0.54
CA ASP A 121 -6.00 16.04 1.13
C ASP A 121 -5.28 16.37 2.46
N ALA A 122 -4.77 15.38 3.16
CA ALA A 122 -3.97 15.51 4.39
C ALA A 122 -2.47 15.73 4.12
N GLY A 123 -2.01 15.68 2.86
CA GLY A 123 -0.63 15.95 2.48
C GLY A 123 0.18 14.75 1.99
N ALA A 124 -0.46 13.62 1.69
CA ALA A 124 0.24 12.52 1.02
C ALA A 124 0.54 12.85 -0.44
N ASP A 125 1.76 12.59 -0.89
CA ASP A 125 2.24 12.85 -2.24
C ASP A 125 2.03 11.67 -3.19
N LEU A 126 1.94 10.46 -2.64
CA LEU A 126 1.71 9.23 -3.38
C LEU A 126 0.89 8.26 -2.53
N VAL A 127 -0.15 7.69 -3.12
CA VAL A 127 -0.95 6.64 -2.45
C VAL A 127 -0.93 5.36 -3.28
N ILE A 128 -0.55 4.24 -2.64
CA ILE A 128 -0.40 2.93 -3.30
C ILE A 128 -1.26 1.91 -2.56
N GLY A 129 -2.23 1.33 -3.26
CA GLY A 129 -3.15 0.34 -2.73
C GLY A 129 -2.81 -1.09 -3.10
N HIS A 130 -3.18 -1.99 -2.20
CA HIS A 130 -3.13 -3.45 -2.31
C HIS A 130 -4.37 -4.07 -1.65
N GLY A 131 -4.60 -5.37 -1.86
CA GLY A 131 -5.66 -6.13 -1.19
C GLY A 131 -6.64 -6.83 -2.13
N PRO A 132 -7.13 -6.20 -3.21
CA PRO A 132 -8.10 -6.82 -4.12
C PRO A 132 -7.58 -8.01 -4.93
N HIS A 133 -6.26 -8.23 -4.97
CA HIS A 133 -5.59 -9.27 -5.76
C HIS A 133 -5.80 -9.14 -7.28
N VAL A 134 -6.25 -7.98 -7.73
CA VAL A 134 -6.39 -7.57 -9.12
C VAL A 134 -6.01 -6.11 -9.25
N ILE A 135 -5.59 -5.69 -10.44
CA ILE A 135 -5.30 -4.29 -10.73
C ILE A 135 -6.60 -3.49 -10.72
N ARG A 136 -6.55 -2.32 -10.11
CA ARG A 136 -7.59 -1.29 -10.17
C ARG A 136 -7.08 -0.04 -10.86
N ALA A 137 -7.95 0.95 -11.04
CA ALA A 137 -7.60 2.23 -11.63
C ALA A 137 -6.44 2.94 -10.92
N ALA A 138 -5.77 3.81 -11.64
CA ALA A 138 -4.96 4.87 -11.10
C ALA A 138 -5.63 6.23 -11.38
N GLU A 139 -5.43 7.19 -10.50
CA GLU A 139 -6.02 8.51 -10.56
C GLU A 139 -4.93 9.57 -10.32
N ASN A 140 -4.92 10.63 -11.10
CA ASN A 140 -4.23 11.87 -10.74
C ASN A 140 -5.23 12.77 -10.01
N TYR A 141 -5.09 12.84 -8.68
CA TYR A 141 -5.95 13.63 -7.81
C TYR A 141 -5.15 14.77 -7.20
N ARG A 142 -5.49 16.01 -7.52
CA ARG A 142 -4.77 17.21 -7.06
C ARG A 142 -3.25 17.15 -7.30
N ASP A 143 -2.87 16.75 -8.50
CA ASP A 143 -1.47 16.56 -8.91
C ASP A 143 -0.70 15.52 -8.08
N ARG A 144 -1.41 14.58 -7.45
CA ARG A 144 -0.84 13.42 -6.73
C ARG A 144 -1.35 12.12 -7.34
N LEU A 145 -0.47 11.14 -7.47
CA LEU A 145 -0.86 9.84 -8.00
C LEU A 145 -1.47 8.96 -6.92
N ILE A 146 -2.65 8.40 -7.21
CA ILE A 146 -3.28 7.33 -6.44
C ILE A 146 -3.34 6.08 -7.32
N ALA A 147 -2.68 4.98 -6.91
CA ALA A 147 -2.82 3.67 -7.52
C ALA A 147 -3.68 2.79 -6.59
N TYR A 148 -4.94 2.56 -6.91
CA TYR A 148 -5.90 1.92 -6.00
C TYR A 148 -5.66 0.43 -5.75
N SER A 149 -5.01 -0.28 -6.65
CA SER A 149 -4.47 -1.61 -6.42
C SER A 149 -3.49 -1.98 -7.54
N LEU A 150 -2.33 -2.46 -7.16
CA LEU A 150 -1.32 -2.98 -8.08
C LEU A 150 -1.47 -4.50 -8.31
N GLY A 151 -2.49 -5.15 -7.72
CA GLY A 151 -2.69 -6.58 -7.83
C GLY A 151 -1.68 -7.40 -7.03
N ASN A 152 -1.43 -8.63 -7.48
CA ASN A 152 -0.44 -9.53 -6.89
C ASN A 152 0.94 -9.29 -7.49
N PHE A 153 1.99 -9.55 -6.68
CA PHE A 153 3.37 -9.55 -7.17
C PHE A 153 4.21 -10.56 -6.37
N ALA A 154 4.98 -11.36 -7.06
CA ALA A 154 5.89 -12.35 -6.47
C ALA A 154 5.22 -13.32 -5.46
N THR A 155 3.99 -13.73 -5.72
CA THR A 155 3.26 -14.68 -4.88
C THR A 155 3.83 -16.08 -5.08
N TYR A 156 4.28 -16.69 -3.99
CA TYR A 156 4.87 -18.02 -4.00
C TYR A 156 3.82 -19.13 -3.93
N TYR A 157 2.82 -18.98 -3.02
CA TYR A 157 1.83 -20.00 -2.73
C TYR A 157 0.54 -19.38 -2.15
N GLY A 158 -0.58 -20.10 -2.28
CA GLY A 158 -1.83 -19.79 -1.58
C GLY A 158 -2.76 -18.79 -2.28
N ILE A 159 -2.31 -18.09 -3.32
CA ILE A 159 -3.13 -17.13 -4.08
C ILE A 159 -3.19 -17.55 -5.54
N SER A 160 -4.39 -17.54 -6.13
CA SER A 160 -4.55 -17.80 -7.57
C SER A 160 -3.91 -16.70 -8.39
N VAL A 161 -3.11 -17.10 -9.39
CA VAL A 161 -2.51 -16.21 -10.41
C VAL A 161 -3.11 -16.43 -11.81
N GLU A 162 -4.29 -17.03 -11.88
CA GLU A 162 -4.95 -17.27 -13.17
C GLU A 162 -5.58 -15.98 -13.73
N GLY A 163 -5.38 -15.77 -15.05
CA GLY A 163 -5.97 -14.67 -15.80
C GLY A 163 -5.54 -13.32 -15.23
N ILE A 164 -6.50 -12.44 -14.94
CA ILE A 164 -6.22 -11.08 -14.46
C ILE A 164 -5.54 -11.03 -13.08
N LYS A 165 -5.61 -12.10 -12.28
CA LYS A 165 -4.91 -12.20 -11.00
C LYS A 165 -3.42 -12.45 -11.15
N GLY A 166 -2.98 -12.90 -12.32
CA GLY A 166 -1.58 -13.11 -12.65
C GLY A 166 -0.89 -11.87 -13.23
N ILE A 167 -1.63 -10.80 -13.50
CA ILE A 167 -1.04 -9.56 -13.98
C ILE A 167 -0.37 -8.85 -12.79
N ALA A 168 0.94 -8.62 -12.91
CA ALA A 168 1.81 -8.12 -11.82
C ALA A 168 2.61 -6.90 -12.29
N PRO A 169 2.00 -5.71 -12.40
CA PRO A 169 2.68 -4.54 -12.91
C PRO A 169 3.75 -4.05 -11.92
N ILE A 170 4.85 -3.55 -12.47
CA ILE A 170 5.81 -2.74 -11.73
C ILE A 170 5.53 -1.29 -12.11
N LEU A 171 5.08 -0.50 -11.13
CA LEU A 171 4.84 0.92 -11.30
C LEU A 171 6.08 1.71 -10.87
N VAL A 172 6.66 2.45 -11.80
CA VAL A 172 7.72 3.43 -11.51
C VAL A 172 7.11 4.81 -11.56
N VAL A 173 7.24 5.58 -10.48
CA VAL A 173 6.66 6.92 -10.33
C VAL A 173 7.78 7.93 -10.17
N THR A 174 7.67 9.05 -10.88
CA THR A 174 8.53 10.22 -10.68
C THR A 174 7.70 11.32 -10.03
N LEU A 175 8.16 11.78 -8.87
CA LEU A 175 7.66 12.96 -8.19
C LEU A 175 8.70 14.08 -8.29
N ASP A 176 8.27 15.32 -8.25
CA ASP A 176 9.17 16.46 -8.05
C ASP A 176 9.51 16.65 -6.55
N SER A 177 10.29 17.66 -6.23
CA SER A 177 10.70 17.97 -4.85
C SER A 177 9.56 18.45 -3.94
N GLU A 178 8.42 18.81 -4.52
CA GLU A 178 7.20 19.23 -3.82
C GLU A 178 6.16 18.11 -3.77
N GLY A 179 6.54 16.89 -4.23
CA GLY A 179 5.70 15.69 -4.22
C GLY A 179 4.68 15.63 -5.36
N HIS A 180 4.69 16.57 -6.33
CA HIS A 180 3.76 16.49 -7.45
C HIS A 180 4.11 15.34 -8.40
N PHE A 181 3.08 14.69 -8.90
CA PHE A 181 3.22 13.63 -9.88
C PHE A 181 3.69 14.19 -11.23
N VAL A 182 4.90 13.83 -11.64
CA VAL A 182 5.49 14.25 -12.92
C VAL A 182 5.17 13.25 -14.03
N ASN A 183 5.49 11.98 -13.79
CA ASN A 183 5.17 10.88 -14.71
C ASN A 183 5.18 9.53 -14.03
N GLY A 184 4.63 8.53 -14.71
CA GLY A 184 4.66 7.14 -14.27
C GLY A 184 4.82 6.19 -15.45
N THR A 185 5.60 5.13 -15.24
CA THR A 185 5.77 4.05 -16.21
C THR A 185 5.29 2.73 -15.61
N VAL A 186 4.47 2.01 -16.35
CA VAL A 186 4.02 0.67 -15.96
C VAL A 186 4.78 -0.36 -16.79
N HIS A 187 5.58 -1.17 -16.13
CA HIS A 187 6.18 -2.35 -16.74
C HIS A 187 5.23 -3.53 -16.55
N SER A 188 4.64 -3.99 -17.63
CA SER A 188 3.72 -5.13 -17.62
C SER A 188 4.48 -6.42 -17.43
N THR A 189 4.19 -7.15 -16.36
CA THR A 189 4.71 -8.48 -16.10
C THR A 189 3.59 -9.46 -15.80
N ILE A 190 3.85 -10.73 -15.92
CA ILE A 190 2.93 -11.81 -15.56
C ILE A 190 3.58 -12.63 -14.46
N GLN A 191 2.86 -12.83 -13.38
CA GLN A 191 3.26 -13.70 -12.32
C GLN A 191 2.92 -15.14 -12.65
N ILE A 192 3.90 -16.01 -12.53
CA ILE A 192 3.72 -17.45 -12.52
C ILE A 192 4.12 -17.98 -11.15
N LEU A 193 3.40 -18.99 -10.63
CA LEU A 193 3.73 -19.62 -9.35
C LEU A 193 5.06 -20.35 -9.46
N SER A 194 6.16 -19.64 -9.38
CA SER A 194 7.46 -20.28 -9.53
C SER A 194 8.62 -19.42 -9.04
N LEU A 195 8.58 -19.01 -7.80
CA LEU A 195 9.79 -18.46 -7.19
C LEU A 195 10.90 -19.52 -7.05
N ILE A 196 10.63 -20.77 -7.39
CA ILE A 196 11.52 -21.91 -7.22
C ILE A 196 12.19 -22.31 -8.56
N HIS A 197 11.78 -21.72 -9.64
CA HIS A 197 12.36 -22.00 -10.96
C HIS A 197 13.37 -20.92 -11.37
N ILE A 198 14.22 -20.56 -10.44
CA ILE A 198 15.43 -19.78 -10.72
C ILE A 198 16.54 -20.76 -11.03
#